data_9bbfb33bdf33e4ff683fb8d1d1bc688a
#
_entry.id   9bbfb33bdf33e4ff683fb8d1d1bc688a
#
_cell.length_a   1.000
_cell.length_b   1.000
_cell.length_c   1.000
_cell.angle_alpha   90.00
_cell.angle_beta   90.00
_cell.angle_gamma   90.00
#
_symmetry.space_group_name_H-M   'P 1'
#
loop_
_entity.id
_entity.type
_entity.pdbx_description
1 polymer ?
#
loop_
_entity_poly.entity_id
_entity_poly.type
_entity_poly.pdbx_seq_one_letter_code
_entity_poly.pdbx_strand_id
1 'polypeptide(L)'
;VIAPVGASVSSPRRDRVVLAAVVFVVLLAQVLLYPGIADLVAALGASTDLDASMWFLVAEFSAFVVCASLWGAASDRAGRRVPFIALGATGGAAGYLGLAALPAVVDLAFAHVLLIRVLQGAMTIAAFSLSMTMLMDLPGGHGKNMGAAGIAIGGGTATGAPLGGQLATLDPLAPLWVAGVLLLAVVPLVGLLGDRAPGEGRGSLREILGGLTETPALGLPFAFGFIDRMTAGFFALVGTFYFQETFGIGPAETGIVLGMFFVPFALLQYPMGVLSDRIGRTLPIVVGSACFGGAIVLVGLAPTLSLAQAGMVLVGVLGALVSPATMALVTDLANESERGASMAGFNIAGSMGFLAGFLVGGTVADAYGYLAAFLVVGGLEVLIAAVCLPLFLRIEIPVEGTFRPE
;
A
#
# COMPACT_ATOMS: atom_id res chain seq x y z
N VAL A 1 -9.29 -1.78 -48.23
CA VAL A 1 -9.31 -1.77 -46.74
C VAL A 1 -8.40 -0.67 -46.33
N ILE A 2 -8.98 0.48 -45.95
CA ILE A 2 -8.25 1.68 -45.49
C ILE A 2 -7.94 1.44 -44.00
N ALA A 3 -6.65 1.35 -43.63
CA ALA A 3 -6.23 1.30 -42.26
C ALA A 3 -6.64 2.61 -41.53
N PRO A 4 -7.11 2.55 -40.27
CA PRO A 4 -7.43 3.78 -39.54
C PRO A 4 -6.14 4.56 -39.26
N VAL A 5 -6.13 5.79 -39.76
CA VAL A 5 -5.09 6.80 -39.53
C VAL A 5 -5.17 7.21 -38.07
N GLY A 6 -4.07 7.04 -37.31
CA GLY A 6 -3.85 7.77 -36.07
C GLY A 6 -3.74 7.00 -34.75
N ALA A 7 -3.36 5.75 -34.74
CA ALA A 7 -2.82 5.14 -33.50
C ALA A 7 -1.37 5.59 -33.35
N SER A 8 -1.12 6.67 -32.58
CA SER A 8 0.24 7.00 -32.15
C SER A 8 0.81 5.78 -31.41
N VAL A 9 1.84 5.17 -32.01
CA VAL A 9 2.57 4.06 -31.39
C VAL A 9 3.20 4.60 -30.11
N SER A 10 2.51 4.41 -28.98
CA SER A 10 3.03 4.82 -27.69
C SER A 10 4.30 4.04 -27.38
N SER A 11 5.35 4.72 -26.99
CA SER A 11 6.61 4.05 -26.64
C SER A 11 6.43 3.34 -25.28
N PRO A 12 6.80 2.06 -25.14
CA PRO A 12 6.68 1.33 -23.87
C PRO A 12 7.39 2.01 -22.71
N ARG A 13 8.44 2.80 -23.00
CA ARG A 13 9.16 3.59 -21.99
C ARG A 13 8.30 4.74 -21.46
N ARG A 14 7.60 5.46 -22.34
CA ARG A 14 6.72 6.56 -21.96
C ARG A 14 5.55 6.03 -21.13
N ASP A 15 4.92 4.95 -21.57
CA ASP A 15 3.78 4.35 -20.89
C ASP A 15 4.17 3.88 -19.46
N ARG A 16 5.37 3.29 -19.31
CA ARG A 16 5.92 2.90 -18.01
C ARG A 16 6.08 4.09 -17.06
N VAL A 17 6.63 5.20 -17.54
CA VAL A 17 6.83 6.41 -16.74
C VAL A 17 5.49 7.02 -16.33
N VAL A 18 4.52 7.10 -17.25
CA VAL A 18 3.20 7.66 -16.95
C VAL A 18 2.45 6.80 -15.93
N LEU A 19 2.43 5.47 -16.11
CA LEU A 19 1.77 4.56 -15.17
C LEU A 19 2.43 4.58 -13.79
N ALA A 20 3.77 4.60 -13.75
CA ALA A 20 4.51 4.76 -12.51
C ALA A 20 4.20 6.11 -11.82
N ALA A 21 4.06 7.20 -12.59
CA ALA A 21 3.67 8.50 -12.05
C ALA A 21 2.26 8.49 -11.46
N VAL A 22 1.29 7.81 -12.08
CA VAL A 22 -0.06 7.63 -11.50
C VAL A 22 0.02 6.88 -10.18
N VAL A 23 0.75 5.75 -10.13
CA VAL A 23 0.94 4.96 -8.89
C VAL A 23 1.61 5.80 -7.81
N PHE A 24 2.67 6.53 -8.15
CA PHE A 24 3.38 7.44 -7.24
C PHE A 24 2.43 8.48 -6.64
N VAL A 25 1.67 9.18 -7.49
CA VAL A 25 0.76 10.26 -7.05
C VAL A 25 -0.37 9.72 -6.19
N VAL A 26 -0.94 8.56 -6.51
CA VAL A 26 -1.98 7.96 -5.68
C VAL A 26 -1.45 7.66 -4.27
N LEU A 27 -0.28 7.04 -4.15
CA LEU A 27 0.28 6.72 -2.84
C LEU A 27 0.76 7.97 -2.10
N LEU A 28 1.34 8.93 -2.81
CA LEU A 28 1.68 10.23 -2.25
C LEU A 28 0.43 10.89 -1.65
N ALA A 29 -0.67 10.97 -2.41
CA ALA A 29 -1.93 11.58 -1.99
C ALA A 29 -2.52 10.92 -0.73
N GLN A 30 -2.43 9.59 -0.62
CA GLN A 30 -2.86 8.88 0.59
C GLN A 30 -2.01 9.21 1.82
N VAL A 31 -0.69 9.11 1.66
CA VAL A 31 0.25 9.23 2.77
C VAL A 31 0.40 10.68 3.25
N LEU A 32 0.10 11.66 2.40
CA LEU A 32 0.02 13.09 2.79
C LEU A 32 -0.91 13.33 3.99
N LEU A 33 -1.96 12.53 4.15
CA LEU A 33 -2.98 12.76 5.18
C LEU A 33 -2.58 12.23 6.55
N TYR A 34 -1.68 11.24 6.64
CA TYR A 34 -1.43 10.53 7.89
C TYR A 34 -0.89 11.40 9.02
N PRO A 35 0.15 12.25 8.83
CA PRO A 35 0.74 12.98 9.94
C PRO A 35 -0.18 14.00 10.61
N GLY A 36 -1.13 14.57 9.85
CA GLY A 36 -2.08 15.57 10.33
C GLY A 36 -3.52 15.04 10.45
N ILE A 37 -3.71 13.72 10.55
CA ILE A 37 -5.03 13.10 10.44
C ILE A 37 -6.03 13.58 11.52
N ALA A 38 -5.58 13.78 12.75
CA ALA A 38 -6.43 14.24 13.84
C ALA A 38 -6.99 15.65 13.58
N ASP A 39 -6.12 16.59 13.22
CA ASP A 39 -6.51 17.98 12.93
C ASP A 39 -7.37 18.05 11.64
N LEU A 40 -7.03 17.23 10.65
CA LEU A 40 -7.80 17.13 9.41
C LEU A 40 -9.22 16.65 9.67
N VAL A 41 -9.39 15.59 10.44
CA VAL A 41 -10.72 15.03 10.76
C VAL A 41 -11.53 16.01 11.63
N ALA A 42 -10.88 16.73 12.55
CA ALA A 42 -11.50 17.80 13.31
C ALA A 42 -11.97 18.96 12.41
N ALA A 43 -11.15 19.38 11.43
CA ALA A 43 -11.54 20.39 10.45
C ALA A 43 -12.71 19.96 9.55
N LEU A 44 -12.95 18.66 9.43
CA LEU A 44 -14.10 18.07 8.74
C LEU A 44 -15.34 17.90 9.65
N GLY A 45 -15.32 18.42 10.87
CA GLY A 45 -16.46 18.43 11.79
C GLY A 45 -16.61 17.19 12.68
N ALA A 46 -15.55 16.40 12.84
CA ALA A 46 -15.50 15.29 13.80
C ALA A 46 -14.66 15.66 15.03
N SER A 47 -14.58 14.74 16.01
CA SER A 47 -13.65 14.82 17.12
C SER A 47 -12.20 14.57 16.67
N THR A 48 -11.22 15.05 17.44
CA THR A 48 -9.81 14.76 17.22
C THR A 48 -9.42 13.34 17.66
N ASP A 49 -10.39 12.53 18.06
CA ASP A 49 -10.16 11.20 18.63
C ASP A 49 -9.60 10.21 17.61
N LEU A 50 -8.88 9.23 18.13
CA LEU A 50 -8.35 8.11 17.37
C LEU A 50 -9.47 7.37 16.62
N ASP A 51 -10.65 7.20 17.24
CA ASP A 51 -11.80 6.49 16.64
C ASP A 51 -12.31 7.19 15.38
N ALA A 52 -12.51 8.51 15.40
CA ALA A 52 -12.94 9.26 14.21
C ALA A 52 -11.92 9.18 13.06
N SER A 53 -10.62 9.30 13.39
CA SER A 53 -9.53 9.15 12.42
C SER A 53 -9.44 7.73 11.87
N MET A 54 -9.66 6.72 12.72
CA MET A 54 -9.75 5.31 12.30
C MET A 54 -10.86 5.11 11.28
N TRP A 55 -12.09 5.56 11.55
CA TRP A 55 -13.20 5.41 10.62
C TRP A 55 -12.99 6.17 9.32
N PHE A 56 -12.33 7.33 9.36
CA PHE A 56 -11.98 8.09 8.15
C PHE A 56 -11.04 7.29 7.22
N LEU A 57 -10.04 6.59 7.75
CA LEU A 57 -9.13 5.75 6.97
C LEU A 57 -9.78 4.43 6.57
N VAL A 58 -10.55 3.80 7.47
CA VAL A 58 -11.29 2.56 7.21
C VAL A 58 -12.29 2.74 6.06
N ALA A 59 -12.98 3.89 5.97
CA ALA A 59 -13.92 4.19 4.90
C ALA A 59 -13.25 4.09 3.51
N GLU A 60 -12.08 4.71 3.33
CA GLU A 60 -11.35 4.65 2.07
C GLU A 60 -10.84 3.23 1.77
N PHE A 61 -10.17 2.60 2.72
CA PHE A 61 -9.55 1.29 2.50
C PHE A 61 -10.55 0.16 2.36
N SER A 62 -11.71 0.27 2.98
CA SER A 62 -12.83 -0.67 2.73
C SER A 62 -13.28 -0.61 1.27
N ALA A 63 -13.41 0.60 0.72
CA ALA A 63 -13.70 0.79 -0.70
C ALA A 63 -12.56 0.23 -1.59
N PHE A 64 -11.30 0.36 -1.19
CA PHE A 64 -10.15 -0.21 -1.90
C PHE A 64 -10.26 -1.72 -2.02
N VAL A 65 -10.53 -2.41 -0.92
CA VAL A 65 -10.65 -3.88 -0.89
C VAL A 65 -11.79 -4.35 -1.79
N VAL A 66 -12.95 -3.70 -1.70
CA VAL A 66 -14.16 -4.11 -2.44
C VAL A 66 -14.10 -3.71 -3.91
N CYS A 67 -13.69 -2.47 -4.22
CA CYS A 67 -13.81 -1.92 -5.57
C CYS A 67 -12.66 -2.29 -6.50
N ALA A 68 -11.50 -2.72 -6.00
CA ALA A 68 -10.36 -3.09 -6.85
C ALA A 68 -10.73 -4.19 -7.88
N SER A 69 -11.39 -5.25 -7.43
CA SER A 69 -11.84 -6.35 -8.28
C SER A 69 -12.97 -5.93 -9.24
N LEU A 70 -13.86 -5.04 -8.78
CA LEU A 70 -14.96 -4.54 -9.62
C LEU A 70 -14.43 -3.71 -10.80
N TRP A 71 -13.46 -2.83 -10.56
CA TRP A 71 -12.82 -2.04 -11.63
C TRP A 71 -12.02 -2.90 -12.59
N GLY A 72 -11.30 -3.93 -12.08
CA GLY A 72 -10.66 -4.93 -12.92
C GLY A 72 -11.65 -5.57 -13.87
N ALA A 73 -12.74 -6.16 -13.35
CA ALA A 73 -13.77 -6.79 -14.12
C ALA A 73 -14.48 -5.84 -15.10
N ALA A 74 -14.71 -4.58 -14.71
CA ALA A 74 -15.33 -3.58 -15.58
C ALA A 74 -14.43 -3.23 -16.76
N SER A 75 -13.13 -3.00 -16.51
CA SER A 75 -12.16 -2.67 -17.55
C SER A 75 -11.91 -3.82 -18.52
N ASP A 76 -11.88 -5.06 -18.02
CA ASP A 76 -11.69 -6.26 -18.84
C ASP A 76 -12.90 -6.49 -19.75
N ARG A 77 -14.15 -6.31 -19.24
CA ARG A 77 -15.36 -6.38 -20.07
C ARG A 77 -15.41 -5.29 -21.14
N ALA A 78 -14.93 -4.10 -20.83
CA ALA A 78 -14.90 -3.00 -21.79
C ALA A 78 -13.74 -3.11 -22.80
N GLY A 79 -12.77 -3.99 -22.57
CA GLY A 79 -11.56 -4.13 -23.40
C GLY A 79 -10.67 -2.89 -23.36
N ARG A 80 -10.79 -2.02 -22.35
CA ARG A 80 -10.12 -0.74 -22.25
C ARG A 80 -9.79 -0.42 -20.78
N ARG A 81 -8.60 0.11 -20.51
CA ARG A 81 -8.14 0.47 -19.17
C ARG A 81 -7.95 1.96 -18.98
N VAL A 82 -7.43 2.64 -19.99
CA VAL A 82 -7.09 4.07 -19.92
C VAL A 82 -8.28 4.95 -19.49
N PRO A 83 -9.51 4.79 -20.03
CA PRO A 83 -10.66 5.57 -19.58
C PRO A 83 -11.00 5.36 -18.10
N PHE A 84 -10.84 4.14 -17.58
CA PHE A 84 -11.12 3.83 -16.18
C PHE A 84 -10.04 4.39 -15.25
N ILE A 85 -8.76 4.41 -15.66
CA ILE A 85 -7.67 5.07 -14.94
C ILE A 85 -7.96 6.58 -14.85
N ALA A 86 -8.34 7.20 -15.98
CA ALA A 86 -8.66 8.63 -16.02
C ALA A 86 -9.89 8.97 -15.16
N LEU A 87 -10.94 8.15 -15.24
CA LEU A 87 -12.15 8.28 -14.42
C LEU A 87 -11.80 8.15 -12.93
N GLY A 88 -10.99 7.15 -12.57
CA GLY A 88 -10.55 6.91 -11.21
C GLY A 88 -9.73 8.08 -10.65
N ALA A 89 -8.77 8.59 -11.42
CA ALA A 89 -7.96 9.75 -11.02
C ALA A 89 -8.81 11.01 -10.87
N THR A 90 -9.73 11.27 -11.82
CA THR A 90 -10.62 12.44 -11.78
C THR A 90 -11.62 12.33 -10.61
N GLY A 91 -12.25 11.17 -10.42
CA GLY A 91 -13.19 10.94 -9.31
C GLY A 91 -12.51 10.97 -7.95
N GLY A 92 -11.31 10.41 -7.84
CA GLY A 92 -10.48 10.50 -6.63
C GLY A 92 -10.12 11.95 -6.31
N ALA A 93 -9.67 12.71 -7.33
CA ALA A 93 -9.40 14.14 -7.18
C ALA A 93 -10.64 14.94 -6.74
N ALA A 94 -11.79 14.68 -7.35
CA ALA A 94 -13.05 15.33 -6.97
C ALA A 94 -13.43 15.03 -5.52
N GLY A 95 -13.20 13.81 -5.04
CA GLY A 95 -13.40 13.43 -3.64
C GLY A 95 -12.49 14.19 -2.68
N TYR A 96 -11.18 14.25 -2.96
CA TYR A 96 -10.24 15.02 -2.13
C TYR A 96 -10.56 16.51 -2.13
N LEU A 97 -10.78 17.12 -3.30
CA LEU A 97 -11.14 18.55 -3.42
C LEU A 97 -12.51 18.84 -2.80
N GLY A 98 -13.46 17.91 -2.93
CA GLY A 98 -14.76 18.02 -2.29
C GLY A 98 -14.66 18.05 -0.77
N LEU A 99 -13.90 17.12 -0.17
CA LEU A 99 -13.64 17.12 1.27
C LEU A 99 -12.93 18.41 1.74
N ALA A 100 -12.05 18.97 0.93
CA ALA A 100 -11.35 20.21 1.27
C ALA A 100 -12.23 21.46 1.13
N ALA A 101 -13.16 21.51 0.15
CA ALA A 101 -13.94 22.70 -0.15
C ALA A 101 -15.31 22.74 0.53
N LEU A 102 -15.97 21.60 0.70
CA LEU A 102 -17.34 21.53 1.20
C LEU A 102 -17.52 22.12 2.62
N PRO A 103 -16.61 21.92 3.59
CA PRO A 103 -16.74 22.48 4.93
C PRO A 103 -16.85 24.00 4.96
N ALA A 104 -16.35 24.70 3.93
CA ALA A 104 -16.46 26.16 3.83
C ALA A 104 -17.88 26.67 3.45
N VAL A 105 -18.73 25.78 2.90
CA VAL A 105 -20.04 26.17 2.34
C VAL A 105 -21.22 25.41 2.94
N VAL A 106 -20.97 24.25 3.57
CA VAL A 106 -22.01 23.38 4.13
C VAL A 106 -21.51 22.74 5.42
N ASP A 107 -22.34 22.77 6.44
CA ASP A 107 -22.11 21.98 7.66
C ASP A 107 -22.33 20.50 7.36
N LEU A 108 -21.25 19.75 7.27
CA LEU A 108 -21.29 18.31 6.99
C LEU A 108 -21.33 17.52 8.30
N ALA A 109 -22.32 16.65 8.45
CA ALA A 109 -22.23 15.60 9.47
C ALA A 109 -21.10 14.63 9.08
N PHE A 110 -20.36 14.10 10.06
CA PHE A 110 -19.24 13.20 9.81
C PHE A 110 -19.60 11.98 8.96
N ALA A 111 -20.84 11.49 9.05
CA ALA A 111 -21.32 10.43 8.17
C ALA A 111 -21.25 10.78 6.67
N HIS A 112 -21.51 12.06 6.30
CA HIS A 112 -21.36 12.49 4.91
C HIS A 112 -19.89 12.54 4.49
N VAL A 113 -19.00 12.95 5.40
CA VAL A 113 -17.54 12.90 5.18
C VAL A 113 -17.10 11.47 4.90
N LEU A 114 -17.55 10.49 5.70
CA LEU A 114 -17.24 9.07 5.49
C LEU A 114 -17.78 8.55 4.15
N LEU A 115 -19.01 8.95 3.76
CA LEU A 115 -19.57 8.58 2.47
C LEU A 115 -18.73 9.13 1.29
N ILE A 116 -18.33 10.40 1.37
CA ILE A 116 -17.44 10.99 0.36
C ILE A 116 -16.09 10.23 0.34
N ARG A 117 -15.58 9.83 1.51
CA ARG A 117 -14.35 9.09 1.64
C ARG A 117 -14.42 7.69 1.01
N VAL A 118 -15.55 6.99 1.17
CA VAL A 118 -15.82 5.71 0.48
C VAL A 118 -15.84 5.91 -1.04
N LEU A 119 -16.57 6.91 -1.53
CA LEU A 119 -16.65 7.18 -2.96
C LEU A 119 -15.28 7.59 -3.54
N GLN A 120 -14.55 8.44 -2.84
CA GLN A 120 -13.20 8.85 -3.21
C GLN A 120 -12.26 7.63 -3.27
N GLY A 121 -12.29 6.76 -2.25
CA GLY A 121 -11.50 5.53 -2.23
C GLY A 121 -11.85 4.59 -3.38
N ALA A 122 -13.14 4.39 -3.65
CA ALA A 122 -13.62 3.59 -4.76
C ALA A 122 -13.10 4.08 -6.12
N MET A 123 -13.00 5.40 -6.31
CA MET A 123 -12.43 5.99 -7.53
C MET A 123 -10.89 5.88 -7.54
N THR A 124 -10.24 6.23 -6.45
CA THR A 124 -8.76 6.24 -6.38
C THR A 124 -8.18 4.86 -6.61
N ILE A 125 -8.81 3.79 -6.10
CA ILE A 125 -8.35 2.42 -6.33
C ILE A 125 -8.42 2.01 -7.81
N ALA A 126 -9.36 2.55 -8.59
CA ALA A 126 -9.39 2.31 -10.04
C ALA A 126 -8.12 2.83 -10.70
N ALA A 127 -7.72 4.08 -10.38
CA ALA A 127 -6.48 4.66 -10.90
C ALA A 127 -5.25 3.83 -10.48
N PHE A 128 -5.17 3.42 -9.22
CA PHE A 128 -4.05 2.64 -8.70
C PHE A 128 -3.98 1.24 -9.29
N SER A 129 -5.04 0.43 -9.11
CA SER A 129 -5.02 -0.99 -9.45
C SER A 129 -4.89 -1.23 -10.96
N LEU A 130 -5.60 -0.43 -11.78
CA LEU A 130 -5.51 -0.57 -13.23
C LEU A 130 -4.16 -0.06 -13.78
N SER A 131 -3.57 0.97 -13.17
CA SER A 131 -2.22 1.41 -13.54
C SER A 131 -1.18 0.37 -13.18
N MET A 132 -1.26 -0.24 -12.00
CA MET A 132 -0.38 -1.34 -11.60
C MET A 132 -0.52 -2.53 -12.55
N THR A 133 -1.74 -2.92 -12.85
CA THR A 133 -2.05 -3.99 -13.79
C THR A 133 -1.46 -3.72 -15.18
N MET A 134 -1.72 -2.54 -15.73
CA MET A 134 -1.23 -2.14 -17.04
C MET A 134 0.29 -2.02 -17.08
N LEU A 135 0.92 -1.56 -15.98
CA LEU A 135 2.37 -1.47 -15.84
C LEU A 135 3.03 -2.86 -15.90
N MET A 136 2.42 -3.86 -15.25
CA MET A 136 2.92 -5.25 -15.30
C MET A 136 2.83 -5.88 -16.69
N ASP A 137 1.85 -5.47 -17.50
CA ASP A 137 1.62 -5.99 -18.85
C ASP A 137 2.52 -5.33 -19.91
N LEU A 138 3.29 -4.30 -19.55
CA LEU A 138 4.17 -3.63 -20.51
C LEU A 138 5.30 -4.55 -21.00
N PRO A 139 5.64 -4.48 -22.30
CA PRO A 139 6.79 -5.22 -22.83
C PRO A 139 8.11 -4.68 -22.25
N GLY A 140 9.11 -5.54 -22.18
CA GLY A 140 10.47 -5.18 -21.76
C GLY A 140 10.95 -5.85 -20.46
N GLY A 141 10.18 -6.85 -20.00
CA GLY A 141 10.56 -7.74 -18.90
C GLY A 141 9.94 -7.36 -17.55
N HIS A 142 9.51 -8.39 -16.81
CA HIS A 142 8.85 -8.24 -15.51
C HIS A 142 9.71 -7.44 -14.51
N GLY A 143 11.01 -7.67 -14.45
CA GLY A 143 11.92 -6.96 -13.54
C GLY A 143 11.92 -5.44 -13.71
N LYS A 144 11.89 -4.94 -14.96
CA LYS A 144 11.83 -3.48 -15.21
C LYS A 144 10.49 -2.88 -14.80
N ASN A 145 9.40 -3.61 -15.00
CA ASN A 145 8.05 -3.17 -14.67
C ASN A 145 7.85 -3.19 -13.15
N MET A 146 8.29 -4.27 -12.48
CA MET A 146 8.29 -4.36 -11.01
C MET A 146 9.19 -3.29 -10.38
N GLY A 147 10.36 -3.02 -10.95
CA GLY A 147 11.25 -1.95 -10.49
C GLY A 147 10.59 -0.57 -10.59
N ALA A 148 9.90 -0.27 -11.68
CA ALA A 148 9.16 1.00 -11.85
C ALA A 148 8.01 1.11 -10.83
N ALA A 149 7.26 0.02 -10.59
CA ALA A 149 6.23 -0.04 -9.56
C ALA A 149 6.82 0.19 -8.16
N GLY A 150 7.90 -0.50 -7.82
CA GLY A 150 8.57 -0.37 -6.52
C GLY A 150 9.08 1.05 -6.26
N ILE A 151 9.69 1.71 -7.26
CA ILE A 151 10.11 3.11 -7.16
C ILE A 151 8.91 4.04 -6.97
N ALA A 152 7.81 3.80 -7.70
CA ALA A 152 6.61 4.61 -7.58
C ALA A 152 5.96 4.47 -6.20
N ILE A 153 5.80 3.24 -5.71
CA ILE A 153 5.24 2.93 -4.39
C ILE A 153 6.15 3.50 -3.30
N GLY A 154 7.41 3.12 -3.30
CA GLY A 154 8.37 3.54 -2.29
C GLY A 154 8.60 5.05 -2.29
N GLY A 155 8.73 5.67 -3.47
CA GLY A 155 8.89 7.12 -3.61
C GLY A 155 7.66 7.88 -3.11
N GLY A 156 6.44 7.44 -3.48
CA GLY A 156 5.19 8.07 -3.03
C GLY A 156 5.02 8.04 -1.52
N THR A 157 5.26 6.88 -0.90
CA THR A 157 5.16 6.72 0.57
C THR A 157 6.27 7.44 1.31
N ALA A 158 7.51 7.34 0.85
CA ALA A 158 8.67 7.96 1.50
C ALA A 158 8.62 9.50 1.48
N THR A 159 8.05 10.10 0.42
CA THR A 159 7.89 11.55 0.31
C THR A 159 6.59 12.05 0.90
N GLY A 160 5.52 11.22 0.88
CA GLY A 160 4.18 11.59 1.34
C GLY A 160 4.11 12.00 2.79
N ALA A 161 4.68 11.21 3.71
CA ALA A 161 4.59 11.50 5.13
C ALA A 161 5.33 12.79 5.53
N PRO A 162 6.61 13.02 5.14
CA PRO A 162 7.27 14.28 5.47
C PRO A 162 6.59 15.51 4.87
N LEU A 163 6.15 15.43 3.60
CA LEU A 163 5.43 16.53 2.95
C LEU A 163 4.06 16.76 3.58
N GLY A 164 3.33 15.70 3.88
CA GLY A 164 2.02 15.77 4.52
C GLY A 164 2.07 16.44 5.90
N GLY A 165 3.08 16.09 6.69
CA GLY A 165 3.30 16.73 7.97
C GLY A 165 3.57 18.24 7.86
N GLN A 166 4.39 18.67 6.89
CA GLN A 166 4.63 20.08 6.65
C GLN A 166 3.37 20.80 6.17
N LEU A 167 2.59 20.21 5.27
CA LEU A 167 1.34 20.79 4.77
C LEU A 167 0.31 20.94 5.89
N ALA A 168 0.18 19.95 6.77
CA ALA A 168 -0.76 19.97 7.87
C ALA A 168 -0.46 21.11 8.89
N THR A 169 0.80 21.54 9.01
CA THR A 169 1.15 22.72 9.85
C THR A 169 0.71 24.04 9.25
N LEU A 170 0.52 24.11 7.93
CA LEU A 170 0.05 25.32 7.25
C LEU A 170 -1.47 25.44 7.36
N ASP A 171 -2.17 24.36 7.10
CA ASP A 171 -3.63 24.24 7.18
C ASP A 171 -3.99 22.75 7.28
N PRO A 172 -4.89 22.33 8.19
CA PRO A 172 -5.30 20.93 8.33
C PRO A 172 -5.86 20.32 7.04
N LEU A 173 -6.48 21.12 6.16
CA LEU A 173 -7.06 20.70 4.88
C LEU A 173 -6.05 20.78 3.71
N ALA A 174 -4.87 21.40 3.90
CA ALA A 174 -3.86 21.52 2.84
C ALA A 174 -3.44 20.19 2.22
N PRO A 175 -3.29 19.08 2.96
CA PRO A 175 -3.01 17.77 2.38
C PRO A 175 -4.10 17.30 1.40
N LEU A 176 -5.38 17.58 1.67
CA LEU A 176 -6.50 17.24 0.76
C LEU A 176 -6.44 18.05 -0.54
N TRP A 177 -6.18 19.37 -0.44
CA TRP A 177 -6.00 20.23 -1.61
C TRP A 177 -4.88 19.75 -2.51
N VAL A 178 -3.71 19.48 -1.92
CA VAL A 178 -2.53 19.01 -2.66
C VAL A 178 -2.79 17.63 -3.27
N ALA A 179 -3.38 16.69 -2.53
CA ALA A 179 -3.72 15.37 -3.03
C ALA A 179 -4.65 15.45 -4.26
N GLY A 180 -5.72 16.26 -4.16
CA GLY A 180 -6.66 16.45 -5.26
C GLY A 180 -6.04 17.09 -6.49
N VAL A 181 -5.22 18.13 -6.33
CA VAL A 181 -4.52 18.80 -7.43
C VAL A 181 -3.53 17.87 -8.11
N LEU A 182 -2.76 17.09 -7.36
CA LEU A 182 -1.81 16.12 -7.89
C LEU A 182 -2.52 15.02 -8.70
N LEU A 183 -3.66 14.51 -8.22
CA LEU A 183 -4.46 13.54 -8.97
C LEU A 183 -5.04 14.14 -10.26
N LEU A 184 -5.48 15.40 -10.26
CA LEU A 184 -5.89 16.07 -11.49
C LEU A 184 -4.73 16.27 -12.45
N ALA A 185 -3.53 16.56 -11.95
CA ALA A 185 -2.35 16.79 -12.78
C ALA A 185 -1.89 15.54 -13.55
N VAL A 186 -2.19 14.32 -13.07
CA VAL A 186 -1.86 13.10 -13.82
C VAL A 186 -2.90 12.74 -14.88
N VAL A 187 -4.11 13.28 -14.85
CA VAL A 187 -5.17 12.95 -15.83
C VAL A 187 -4.75 13.23 -17.27
N PRO A 188 -4.19 14.40 -17.62
CA PRO A 188 -3.68 14.64 -18.98
C PRO A 188 -2.59 13.65 -19.39
N LEU A 189 -1.73 13.22 -18.46
CA LEU A 189 -0.68 12.24 -18.73
C LEU A 189 -1.28 10.87 -19.06
N VAL A 190 -2.36 10.48 -18.38
CA VAL A 190 -3.09 9.24 -18.68
C VAL A 190 -3.64 9.23 -20.10
N GLY A 191 -4.07 10.40 -20.62
CA GLY A 191 -4.51 10.57 -22.01
C GLY A 191 -3.42 10.30 -23.05
N LEU A 192 -2.14 10.28 -22.67
CA LEU A 192 -1.02 9.95 -23.55
C LEU A 192 -0.76 8.44 -23.67
N LEU A 193 -1.40 7.62 -22.82
CA LEU A 193 -1.21 6.17 -22.81
C LEU A 193 -1.88 5.53 -24.03
N GLY A 194 -1.19 4.55 -24.61
CA GLY A 194 -1.81 3.65 -25.57
C GLY A 194 -2.71 2.65 -24.82
N ASP A 195 -4.00 2.67 -25.14
CA ASP A 195 -4.92 1.68 -24.56
C ASP A 195 -4.61 0.30 -25.11
N ARG A 196 -4.40 -0.65 -24.26
CA ARG A 196 -4.10 -2.03 -24.63
C ARG A 196 -5.23 -2.90 -24.11
N ALA A 197 -5.83 -3.67 -24.99
CA ALA A 197 -6.78 -4.67 -24.58
C ALA A 197 -6.16 -5.59 -23.50
N PRO A 198 -6.89 -5.90 -22.43
CA PRO A 198 -6.42 -6.83 -21.44
C PRO A 198 -6.13 -8.18 -22.12
N GLY A 199 -4.99 -8.79 -21.78
CA GLY A 199 -4.75 -10.19 -22.14
C GLY A 199 -5.84 -11.08 -21.52
N GLU A 200 -6.06 -12.27 -22.09
CA GLU A 200 -7.06 -13.21 -21.62
C GLU A 200 -7.02 -13.40 -20.11
N GLY A 201 -8.21 -13.30 -19.49
CA GLY A 201 -8.58 -13.74 -18.16
C GLY A 201 -7.55 -13.53 -17.05
N ARG A 202 -7.64 -12.39 -16.34
CA ARG A 202 -6.99 -12.30 -15.03
C ARG A 202 -7.94 -12.80 -13.96
N GLY A 203 -7.37 -13.62 -13.08
CA GLY A 203 -8.00 -14.38 -12.04
C GLY A 203 -9.21 -13.70 -11.43
N SER A 204 -10.37 -14.23 -11.73
CA SER A 204 -11.55 -13.93 -10.95
C SER A 204 -11.29 -14.33 -9.49
N LEU A 205 -11.99 -13.74 -8.53
CA LEU A 205 -11.90 -14.15 -7.13
C LEU A 205 -12.01 -15.67 -6.97
N ARG A 206 -12.77 -16.32 -7.86
CA ARG A 206 -12.92 -17.77 -7.92
C ARG A 206 -11.64 -18.49 -8.34
N GLU A 207 -10.86 -17.92 -9.26
CA GLU A 207 -9.56 -18.47 -9.68
C GLU A 207 -8.49 -18.29 -8.61
N ILE A 208 -8.50 -17.14 -7.92
CA ILE A 208 -7.62 -16.88 -6.75
C ILE A 208 -7.90 -17.91 -5.65
N LEU A 209 -9.18 -18.14 -5.33
CA LEU A 209 -9.58 -19.15 -4.34
C LEU A 209 -9.31 -20.57 -4.84
N GLY A 210 -9.47 -20.81 -6.13
CA GLY A 210 -9.10 -22.07 -6.78
C GLY A 210 -7.60 -22.36 -6.64
N GLY A 211 -6.75 -21.37 -6.95
CA GLY A 211 -5.30 -21.48 -6.82
C GLY A 211 -4.85 -21.78 -5.38
N LEU A 212 -5.53 -21.21 -4.38
CA LEU A 212 -5.26 -21.53 -2.97
C LEU A 212 -5.64 -22.98 -2.61
N THR A 213 -6.68 -23.53 -3.21
CA THR A 213 -7.05 -24.94 -2.97
C THR A 213 -6.12 -25.91 -3.70
N GLU A 214 -5.61 -25.54 -4.88
CA GLU A 214 -4.67 -26.33 -5.66
C GLU A 214 -3.24 -26.23 -5.12
N THR A 215 -2.84 -25.04 -4.65
CA THR A 215 -1.51 -24.77 -4.07
C THR A 215 -1.63 -24.15 -2.67
N PRO A 216 -1.94 -24.93 -1.64
CA PRO A 216 -2.13 -24.41 -0.27
C PRO A 216 -0.91 -23.67 0.30
N ALA A 217 0.29 -23.96 -0.22
CA ALA A 217 1.51 -23.26 0.15
C ALA A 217 1.47 -21.74 -0.11
N LEU A 218 0.65 -21.27 -1.06
CA LEU A 218 0.42 -19.84 -1.30
C LEU A 218 -0.21 -19.12 -0.08
N GLY A 219 -0.86 -19.86 0.82
CA GLY A 219 -1.35 -19.30 2.08
C GLY A 219 -0.23 -18.71 2.94
N LEU A 220 1.01 -19.23 2.85
CA LEU A 220 2.16 -18.69 3.60
C LEU A 220 2.49 -17.25 3.19
N PRO A 221 2.88 -16.97 1.93
CA PRO A 221 3.19 -15.60 1.55
C PRO A 221 1.98 -14.67 1.68
N PHE A 222 0.74 -15.16 1.56
CA PHE A 222 -0.46 -14.33 1.78
C PHE A 222 -0.59 -13.92 3.25
N ALA A 223 -0.33 -14.82 4.20
CA ALA A 223 -0.33 -14.51 5.63
C ALA A 223 0.74 -13.46 5.98
N PHE A 224 1.97 -13.63 5.46
CA PHE A 224 3.02 -12.64 5.66
C PHE A 224 2.72 -11.31 4.96
N GLY A 225 2.19 -11.31 3.73
CA GLY A 225 1.77 -10.09 3.06
C GLY A 225 0.64 -9.36 3.76
N PHE A 226 -0.26 -10.09 4.42
CA PHE A 226 -1.30 -9.53 5.27
C PHE A 226 -0.70 -8.84 6.51
N ILE A 227 0.15 -9.55 7.28
CA ILE A 227 0.65 -9.03 8.54
C ILE A 227 1.67 -7.89 8.35
N ASP A 228 2.55 -7.98 7.33
CA ASP A 228 3.48 -6.90 6.98
C ASP A 228 2.74 -5.58 6.69
N ARG A 229 1.65 -5.66 5.93
CA ARG A 229 0.87 -4.47 5.58
C ARG A 229 -0.06 -4.01 6.70
N MET A 230 -0.44 -4.91 7.60
CA MET A 230 -1.11 -4.55 8.85
C MET A 230 -0.24 -3.62 9.68
N THR A 231 1.06 -3.87 9.74
CA THR A 231 2.04 -2.98 10.40
C THR A 231 2.08 -1.60 9.75
N ALA A 232 2.05 -1.52 8.42
CA ALA A 232 2.02 -0.22 7.73
C ALA A 232 0.75 0.58 8.03
N GLY A 233 -0.42 -0.07 8.03
CA GLY A 233 -1.69 0.54 8.45
C GLY A 233 -1.67 0.97 9.91
N PHE A 234 -1.12 0.15 10.79
CA PHE A 234 -0.95 0.46 12.20
C PHE A 234 -0.14 1.75 12.43
N PHE A 235 1.04 1.87 11.81
CA PHE A 235 1.85 3.08 11.95
C PHE A 235 1.21 4.31 11.31
N ALA A 236 0.45 4.16 10.23
CA ALA A 236 -0.25 5.26 9.58
C ALA A 236 -1.32 5.91 10.47
N LEU A 237 -1.95 5.15 11.36
CA LEU A 237 -2.94 5.65 12.31
C LEU A 237 -2.37 5.71 13.73
N VAL A 238 -2.22 4.54 14.37
CA VAL A 238 -1.85 4.44 15.79
C VAL A 238 -0.45 5.00 16.05
N GLY A 239 0.50 4.73 15.15
CA GLY A 239 1.83 5.31 15.23
C GLY A 239 1.80 6.86 15.22
N THR A 240 0.97 7.44 14.35
CA THR A 240 0.78 8.91 14.29
C THR A 240 0.34 9.47 15.64
N PHE A 241 -0.75 8.94 16.21
CA PHE A 241 -1.25 9.37 17.51
C PHE A 241 -0.27 9.10 18.64
N TYR A 242 0.35 7.92 18.66
CA TYR A 242 1.37 7.56 19.65
C TYR A 242 2.51 8.57 19.70
N PHE A 243 3.08 8.95 18.56
CA PHE A 243 4.18 9.92 18.53
C PHE A 243 3.74 11.31 18.99
N GLN A 244 2.56 11.75 18.57
CA GLN A 244 2.03 13.07 18.95
C GLN A 244 1.70 13.15 20.44
N GLU A 245 0.96 12.18 20.97
CA GLU A 245 0.49 12.22 22.35
C GLU A 245 1.58 11.82 23.38
N THR A 246 2.41 10.81 23.05
CA THR A 246 3.44 10.33 23.98
C THR A 246 4.64 11.25 24.05
N PHE A 247 5.05 11.83 22.92
CA PHE A 247 6.25 12.66 22.85
C PHE A 247 5.96 14.16 22.66
N GLY A 248 4.69 14.54 22.48
CA GLY A 248 4.28 15.95 22.35
C GLY A 248 4.77 16.60 21.05
N ILE A 249 4.97 15.82 19.98
CA ILE A 249 5.44 16.33 18.68
C ILE A 249 4.27 16.72 17.78
N GLY A 250 4.49 17.69 16.89
CA GLY A 250 3.50 18.13 15.93
C GLY A 250 3.45 17.30 14.64
N PRO A 251 2.51 17.62 13.72
CA PRO A 251 2.37 16.90 12.44
C PRO A 251 3.63 16.90 11.59
N ALA A 252 4.41 17.99 11.55
CA ALA A 252 5.65 18.08 10.77
C ALA A 252 6.70 17.07 11.25
N GLU A 253 6.90 16.98 12.55
CA GLU A 253 7.86 16.03 13.15
C GLU A 253 7.35 14.60 13.02
N THR A 254 6.04 14.37 13.20
CA THR A 254 5.39 13.06 12.96
C THR A 254 5.60 12.59 11.54
N GLY A 255 5.47 13.48 10.56
CA GLY A 255 5.74 13.15 9.15
C GLY A 255 7.18 12.70 8.92
N ILE A 256 8.15 13.33 9.60
CA ILE A 256 9.57 12.93 9.57
C ILE A 256 9.75 11.53 10.19
N VAL A 257 9.14 11.28 11.35
CA VAL A 257 9.23 9.99 12.05
C VAL A 257 8.63 8.86 11.20
N LEU A 258 7.48 9.09 10.57
CA LEU A 258 6.90 8.12 9.60
C LEU A 258 7.81 7.96 8.37
N GLY A 259 8.43 9.03 7.90
CA GLY A 259 9.44 9.00 6.84
C GLY A 259 10.65 8.12 7.20
N MET A 260 11.06 8.09 8.47
CA MET A 260 12.14 7.21 8.95
C MET A 260 11.83 5.71 8.80
N PHE A 261 10.55 5.34 8.73
CA PHE A 261 10.12 4.01 8.32
C PHE A 261 10.10 3.85 6.79
N PHE A 262 9.40 4.75 6.08
CA PHE A 262 9.15 4.58 4.65
C PHE A 262 10.41 4.76 3.78
N VAL A 263 11.35 5.63 4.17
CA VAL A 263 12.55 5.90 3.36
C VAL A 263 13.49 4.68 3.32
N PRO A 264 13.95 4.10 4.45
CA PRO A 264 14.78 2.91 4.37
C PRO A 264 14.02 1.71 3.77
N PHE A 265 12.71 1.57 4.04
CA PHE A 265 11.88 0.58 3.40
C PHE A 265 11.93 0.70 1.87
N ALA A 266 11.74 1.89 1.32
CA ALA A 266 11.74 2.13 -0.13
C ALA A 266 13.13 1.90 -0.76
N LEU A 267 14.18 2.43 -0.14
CA LEU A 267 15.55 2.40 -0.68
C LEU A 267 16.17 1.00 -0.62
N LEU A 268 15.84 0.23 0.41
CA LEU A 268 16.48 -1.07 0.66
C LEU A 268 15.72 -2.25 0.02
N GLN A 269 14.52 -2.08 -0.54
CA GLN A 269 13.77 -3.17 -1.16
C GLN A 269 14.58 -3.91 -2.24
N TYR A 270 15.25 -3.19 -3.13
CA TYR A 270 16.04 -3.80 -4.19
C TYR A 270 17.24 -4.59 -3.66
N PRO A 271 18.15 -4.00 -2.85
CA PRO A 271 19.28 -4.75 -2.32
C PRO A 271 18.88 -5.93 -1.41
N MET A 272 17.78 -5.79 -0.65
CA MET A 272 17.27 -6.87 0.20
C MET A 272 16.60 -7.98 -0.62
N GLY A 273 15.96 -7.63 -1.73
CA GLY A 273 15.47 -8.62 -2.71
C GLY A 273 16.63 -9.45 -3.30
N VAL A 274 17.71 -8.80 -3.74
CA VAL A 274 18.92 -9.48 -4.23
C VAL A 274 19.56 -10.34 -3.12
N LEU A 275 19.56 -9.88 -1.89
CA LEU A 275 20.04 -10.67 -0.75
C LEU A 275 19.18 -11.93 -0.56
N SER A 276 17.85 -11.79 -0.59
CA SER A 276 16.91 -12.91 -0.50
C SER A 276 17.09 -13.94 -1.62
N ASP A 277 17.43 -13.50 -2.84
CA ASP A 277 17.75 -14.42 -3.94
C ASP A 277 19.00 -15.29 -3.65
N ARG A 278 19.97 -14.73 -2.92
CA ARG A 278 21.22 -15.42 -2.59
C ARG A 278 21.14 -16.36 -1.38
N ILE A 279 20.43 -15.95 -0.34
CA ILE A 279 20.35 -16.70 0.94
C ILE A 279 19.08 -17.55 1.06
N GLY A 280 18.21 -17.51 0.05
CA GLY A 280 16.90 -18.17 0.05
C GLY A 280 15.81 -17.33 0.72
N ARG A 281 14.54 -17.73 0.53
CA ARG A 281 13.35 -16.99 0.98
C ARG A 281 13.04 -17.16 2.45
N THR A 282 13.29 -18.35 3.00
CA THR A 282 12.89 -18.73 4.37
C THR A 282 13.48 -17.82 5.44
N LEU A 283 14.80 -17.57 5.38
CA LEU A 283 15.49 -16.77 6.41
C LEU A 283 14.99 -15.32 6.45
N PRO A 284 14.96 -14.56 5.31
CA PRO A 284 14.42 -13.20 5.30
C PRO A 284 12.97 -13.13 5.77
N ILE A 285 12.12 -14.08 5.37
CA ILE A 285 10.71 -14.06 5.73
C ILE A 285 10.54 -14.38 7.21
N VAL A 286 10.98 -15.54 7.68
CA VAL A 286 10.66 -16.01 9.05
C VAL A 286 11.45 -15.24 10.11
N VAL A 287 12.77 -15.17 9.98
CA VAL A 287 13.60 -14.45 10.96
C VAL A 287 13.44 -12.96 10.82
N GLY A 288 13.33 -12.46 9.57
CA GLY A 288 13.07 -11.06 9.28
C GLY A 288 11.77 -10.59 9.91
N SER A 289 10.65 -11.33 9.73
CA SER A 289 9.35 -10.99 10.31
C SER A 289 9.34 -11.08 11.84
N ALA A 290 9.99 -12.09 12.43
CA ALA A 290 10.13 -12.15 13.89
C ALA A 290 10.90 -10.95 14.46
N CYS A 291 12.01 -10.55 13.82
CA CYS A 291 12.75 -9.35 14.20
C CYS A 291 11.95 -8.07 13.94
N PHE A 292 11.18 -8.03 12.86
CA PHE A 292 10.29 -6.91 12.51
C PHE A 292 9.23 -6.70 13.59
N GLY A 293 8.55 -7.78 14.02
CA GLY A 293 7.60 -7.75 15.13
C GLY A 293 8.25 -7.29 16.45
N GLY A 294 9.46 -7.78 16.74
CA GLY A 294 10.25 -7.32 17.88
C GLY A 294 10.58 -5.82 17.82
N ALA A 295 10.97 -5.32 16.63
CA ALA A 295 11.26 -3.90 16.43
C ALA A 295 10.00 -3.03 16.63
N ILE A 296 8.82 -3.48 16.19
CA ILE A 296 7.55 -2.80 16.44
C ILE A 296 7.31 -2.63 17.95
N VAL A 297 7.47 -3.71 18.71
CA VAL A 297 7.33 -3.68 20.19
C VAL A 297 8.34 -2.72 20.82
N LEU A 298 9.59 -2.72 20.35
CA LEU A 298 10.63 -1.80 20.84
C LEU A 298 10.29 -0.33 20.60
N VAL A 299 9.63 0.00 19.48
CA VAL A 299 9.11 1.38 19.26
C VAL A 299 8.08 1.74 20.32
N GLY A 300 7.15 0.86 20.64
CA GLY A 300 6.13 1.11 21.67
C GLY A 300 6.68 1.18 23.10
N LEU A 301 7.84 0.59 23.36
CA LEU A 301 8.54 0.61 24.64
C LEU A 301 9.58 1.75 24.74
N ALA A 302 9.78 2.56 23.69
CA ALA A 302 10.83 3.56 23.64
C ALA A 302 10.58 4.68 24.68
N PRO A 303 11.50 4.93 25.61
CA PRO A 303 11.34 5.95 26.64
C PRO A 303 11.59 7.39 26.12
N THR A 304 12.17 7.52 24.93
CA THR A 304 12.51 8.80 24.31
C THR A 304 12.18 8.78 22.82
N LEU A 305 11.87 9.96 22.28
CA LEU A 305 11.61 10.14 20.85
C LEU A 305 12.79 9.62 19.99
N SER A 306 14.04 9.90 20.39
CA SER A 306 15.22 9.47 19.63
C SER A 306 15.34 7.95 19.52
N LEU A 307 14.97 7.20 20.57
CA LEU A 307 14.94 5.75 20.54
C LEU A 307 13.78 5.23 19.68
N ALA A 308 12.61 5.86 19.76
CA ALA A 308 11.48 5.55 18.90
C ALA A 308 11.83 5.79 17.42
N GLN A 309 12.49 6.90 17.09
CA GLN A 309 13.01 7.21 15.75
C GLN A 309 14.00 6.15 15.25
N ALA A 310 14.96 5.76 16.08
CA ALA A 310 15.89 4.67 15.74
C ALA A 310 15.15 3.34 15.50
N GLY A 311 14.12 3.06 16.32
CA GLY A 311 13.21 1.93 16.13
C GLY A 311 12.47 2.00 14.80
N MET A 312 11.98 3.16 14.38
CA MET A 312 11.30 3.34 13.08
C MET A 312 12.23 3.07 11.88
N VAL A 313 13.50 3.50 11.97
CA VAL A 313 14.50 3.14 10.95
C VAL A 313 14.71 1.63 10.91
N LEU A 314 14.83 0.97 12.07
CA LEU A 314 14.99 -0.48 12.17
C LEU A 314 13.77 -1.21 11.58
N VAL A 315 12.56 -0.78 11.90
CA VAL A 315 11.30 -1.29 11.32
C VAL A 315 11.34 -1.15 9.80
N GLY A 316 11.75 -0.01 9.25
CA GLY A 316 11.88 0.20 7.80
C GLY A 316 12.89 -0.73 7.13
N VAL A 317 14.05 -0.96 7.75
CA VAL A 317 15.09 -1.87 7.26
C VAL A 317 14.59 -3.32 7.26
N LEU A 318 13.97 -3.76 8.35
CA LEU A 318 13.46 -5.13 8.48
C LEU A 318 12.27 -5.38 7.54
N GLY A 319 11.35 -4.41 7.41
CA GLY A 319 10.27 -4.50 6.43
C GLY A 319 10.79 -4.61 4.99
N ALA A 320 11.87 -3.88 4.66
CA ALA A 320 12.53 -3.99 3.36
C ALA A 320 13.19 -5.37 3.12
N LEU A 321 13.57 -6.08 4.18
CA LEU A 321 14.08 -7.44 4.09
C LEU A 321 12.96 -8.45 3.83
N VAL A 322 11.82 -8.31 4.52
CA VAL A 322 10.71 -9.28 4.47
C VAL A 322 9.89 -9.14 3.19
N SER A 323 9.47 -7.92 2.84
CA SER A 323 8.48 -7.67 1.81
C SER A 323 8.87 -8.20 0.41
N PRO A 324 10.07 -7.93 -0.15
CA PRO A 324 10.45 -8.46 -1.47
C PRO A 324 10.64 -9.99 -1.44
N ALA A 325 11.13 -10.55 -0.34
CA ALA A 325 11.26 -12.00 -0.19
C ALA A 325 9.90 -12.71 -0.22
N THR A 326 8.91 -12.12 0.45
CA THR A 326 7.54 -12.63 0.49
C THR A 326 6.87 -12.54 -0.88
N MET A 327 7.05 -11.42 -1.60
CA MET A 327 6.54 -11.26 -2.97
C MET A 327 7.17 -12.26 -3.94
N ALA A 328 8.49 -12.49 -3.83
CA ALA A 328 9.20 -13.46 -4.65
C ALA A 328 8.70 -14.89 -4.36
N LEU A 329 8.44 -15.23 -3.09
CA LEU A 329 7.90 -16.54 -2.72
C LEU A 329 6.54 -16.81 -3.38
N VAL A 330 5.68 -15.81 -3.59
CA VAL A 330 4.42 -15.98 -4.36
C VAL A 330 4.73 -16.47 -5.76
N THR A 331 5.70 -15.86 -6.43
CA THR A 331 6.05 -16.21 -7.82
C THR A 331 6.79 -17.54 -7.93
N ASP A 332 7.55 -17.91 -6.88
CA ASP A 332 8.29 -19.16 -6.81
C ASP A 332 7.35 -20.37 -6.59
N LEU A 333 6.25 -20.17 -5.85
CA LEU A 333 5.24 -21.21 -5.56
C LEU A 333 4.14 -21.33 -6.63
N ALA A 334 3.85 -20.24 -7.34
CA ALA A 334 2.77 -20.20 -8.31
C ALA A 334 3.18 -20.83 -9.65
N ASN A 335 2.29 -21.62 -10.26
CA ASN A 335 2.44 -22.10 -11.64
C ASN A 335 2.54 -20.89 -12.59
N GLU A 336 3.24 -21.05 -13.72
CA GLU A 336 3.44 -19.96 -14.69
C GLU A 336 2.14 -19.33 -15.17
N SER A 337 1.10 -20.15 -15.41
CA SER A 337 -0.24 -19.71 -15.83
C SER A 337 -1.01 -18.96 -14.73
N GLU A 338 -0.67 -19.17 -13.45
CA GLU A 338 -1.42 -18.67 -12.29
C GLU A 338 -0.70 -17.54 -11.54
N ARG A 339 0.55 -17.19 -11.93
CA ARG A 339 1.34 -16.13 -11.28
C ARG A 339 0.58 -14.83 -11.14
N GLY A 340 -0.16 -14.43 -12.17
CA GLY A 340 -0.95 -13.21 -12.15
C GLY A 340 -2.08 -13.24 -11.11
N ALA A 341 -2.80 -14.35 -11.02
CA ALA A 341 -3.89 -14.57 -10.06
C ALA A 341 -3.34 -14.64 -8.63
N SER A 342 -2.22 -15.33 -8.42
CA SER A 342 -1.56 -15.46 -7.11
C SER A 342 -1.05 -14.10 -6.61
N MET A 343 -0.45 -13.27 -7.48
CA MET A 343 -0.05 -11.91 -7.12
C MET A 343 -1.25 -11.00 -6.82
N ALA A 344 -2.37 -11.16 -7.54
CA ALA A 344 -3.60 -10.45 -7.21
C ALA A 344 -4.13 -10.85 -5.84
N GLY A 345 -4.14 -12.15 -5.50
CA GLY A 345 -4.50 -12.67 -4.18
C GLY A 345 -3.60 -12.11 -3.07
N PHE A 346 -2.28 -12.10 -3.29
CA PHE A 346 -1.32 -11.48 -2.37
C PHE A 346 -1.61 -10.00 -2.12
N ASN A 347 -1.92 -9.23 -3.16
CA ASN A 347 -2.25 -7.81 -3.03
C ASN A 347 -3.59 -7.59 -2.30
N ILE A 348 -4.59 -8.46 -2.51
CA ILE A 348 -5.85 -8.42 -1.76
C ILE A 348 -5.57 -8.71 -0.28
N ALA A 349 -4.82 -9.78 0.04
CA ALA A 349 -4.43 -10.10 1.41
C ALA A 349 -3.70 -8.93 2.07
N GLY A 350 -2.78 -8.29 1.36
CA GLY A 350 -2.08 -7.11 1.83
C GLY A 350 -2.99 -5.89 2.07
N SER A 351 -3.98 -5.63 1.19
CA SER A 351 -4.94 -4.55 1.39
C SER A 351 -5.84 -4.81 2.60
N MET A 352 -6.25 -6.06 2.80
CA MET A 352 -6.97 -6.47 4.01
C MET A 352 -6.10 -6.31 5.26
N GLY A 353 -4.79 -6.60 5.16
CA GLY A 353 -3.83 -6.36 6.23
C GLY A 353 -3.77 -4.88 6.61
N PHE A 354 -3.64 -4.00 5.64
CA PHE A 354 -3.61 -2.55 5.87
C PHE A 354 -4.87 -2.06 6.59
N LEU A 355 -6.04 -2.51 6.13
CA LEU A 355 -7.33 -2.24 6.78
C LEU A 355 -7.38 -2.78 8.21
N ALA A 356 -6.89 -4.01 8.43
CA ALA A 356 -6.80 -4.61 9.75
C ALA A 356 -5.87 -3.83 10.69
N GLY A 357 -4.80 -3.22 10.16
CA GLY A 357 -3.91 -2.34 10.92
C GLY A 357 -4.63 -1.14 11.51
N PHE A 358 -5.52 -0.51 10.77
CA PHE A 358 -6.37 0.55 11.30
C PHE A 358 -7.37 0.02 12.33
N LEU A 359 -8.11 -1.03 11.99
CA LEU A 359 -9.18 -1.56 12.86
C LEU A 359 -8.64 -2.19 14.13
N VAL A 360 -7.75 -3.17 14.01
CA VAL A 360 -7.20 -3.87 15.18
C VAL A 360 -6.30 -2.95 15.99
N GLY A 361 -5.39 -2.23 15.31
CA GLY A 361 -4.51 -1.29 15.98
C GLY A 361 -5.28 -0.17 16.66
N GLY A 362 -6.24 0.47 15.96
CA GLY A 362 -7.04 1.56 16.49
C GLY A 362 -7.91 1.13 17.65
N THR A 363 -8.69 0.05 17.51
CA THR A 363 -9.57 -0.43 18.59
C THR A 363 -8.80 -0.91 19.83
N VAL A 364 -7.65 -1.55 19.66
CA VAL A 364 -6.80 -1.96 20.79
C VAL A 364 -6.16 -0.74 21.45
N ALA A 365 -5.70 0.24 20.68
CA ALA A 365 -5.11 1.46 21.24
C ALA A 365 -6.14 2.27 22.03
N ASP A 366 -7.36 2.42 21.50
CA ASP A 366 -8.45 3.12 22.16
C ASP A 366 -8.89 2.44 23.46
N ALA A 367 -9.04 1.11 23.44
CA ALA A 367 -9.54 0.35 24.60
C ALA A 367 -8.48 0.08 25.68
N TYR A 368 -7.20 -0.14 25.28
CA TYR A 368 -6.13 -0.64 26.18
C TYR A 368 -4.85 0.18 26.12
N GLY A 369 -4.82 1.27 25.35
CA GLY A 369 -3.67 2.16 25.19
C GLY A 369 -2.64 1.68 24.13
N TYR A 370 -1.74 2.61 23.80
CA TYR A 370 -0.76 2.41 22.71
C TYR A 370 0.13 1.20 22.91
N LEU A 371 0.66 0.98 24.13
CA LEU A 371 1.55 -0.15 24.38
C LEU A 371 0.88 -1.49 24.07
N ALA A 372 -0.40 -1.65 24.45
CA ALA A 372 -1.15 -2.87 24.15
C ALA A 372 -1.27 -3.08 22.62
N ALA A 373 -1.51 -2.00 21.86
CA ALA A 373 -1.59 -2.07 20.41
C ALA A 373 -0.25 -2.45 19.75
N PHE A 374 0.87 -1.89 20.23
CA PHE A 374 2.21 -2.30 19.79
C PHE A 374 2.52 -3.77 20.10
N LEU A 375 2.13 -4.25 21.29
CA LEU A 375 2.30 -5.65 21.70
C LEU A 375 1.44 -6.60 20.85
N VAL A 376 0.21 -6.22 20.53
CA VAL A 376 -0.67 -7.03 19.68
C VAL A 376 -0.13 -7.09 18.26
N VAL A 377 0.17 -5.98 17.63
CA VAL A 377 0.62 -5.96 16.23
C VAL A 377 1.99 -6.61 16.08
N GLY A 378 2.97 -6.21 16.91
CA GLY A 378 4.29 -6.83 16.89
C GLY A 378 4.28 -8.31 17.32
N GLY A 379 3.40 -8.67 18.29
CA GLY A 379 3.20 -10.05 18.72
C GLY A 379 2.58 -10.93 17.64
N LEU A 380 1.64 -10.42 16.85
CA LEU A 380 1.06 -11.14 15.70
C LEU A 380 2.11 -11.43 14.63
N GLU A 381 3.02 -10.48 14.34
CA GLU A 381 4.15 -10.71 13.45
C GLU A 381 5.03 -11.89 13.92
N VAL A 382 5.42 -11.86 15.19
CA VAL A 382 6.23 -12.94 15.78
C VAL A 382 5.47 -14.26 15.79
N LEU A 383 4.18 -14.22 16.10
CA LEU A 383 3.32 -15.41 16.14
C LEU A 383 3.20 -16.06 14.75
N ILE A 384 2.94 -15.29 13.72
CA ILE A 384 2.87 -15.82 12.34
C ILE A 384 4.22 -16.41 11.93
N ALA A 385 5.33 -15.72 12.21
CA ALA A 385 6.66 -16.25 11.94
C ALA A 385 6.89 -17.60 12.64
N ALA A 386 6.53 -17.71 13.91
CA ALA A 386 6.69 -18.94 14.70
C ALA A 386 5.78 -20.08 14.21
N VAL A 387 4.50 -19.79 13.91
CA VAL A 387 3.54 -20.79 13.44
C VAL A 387 3.87 -21.28 12.03
N CYS A 388 4.34 -20.38 11.15
CA CYS A 388 4.70 -20.73 9.78
C CYS A 388 6.07 -21.40 9.64
N LEU A 389 6.98 -21.26 10.62
CA LEU A 389 8.33 -21.85 10.56
C LEU A 389 8.33 -23.36 10.25
N PRO A 390 7.55 -24.24 10.94
CA PRO A 390 7.55 -25.65 10.61
C PRO A 390 7.02 -25.96 9.21
N LEU A 391 6.17 -25.11 8.64
CA LEU A 391 5.67 -25.26 7.28
C LEU A 391 6.75 -24.90 6.26
N PHE A 392 7.52 -23.82 6.49
CA PHE A 392 8.66 -23.46 5.67
C PHE A 392 9.74 -24.56 5.64
N LEU A 393 9.98 -25.24 6.76
CA LEU A 393 10.95 -26.32 6.84
C LEU A 393 10.54 -27.59 6.08
N ARG A 394 9.27 -27.70 5.70
CA ARG A 394 8.71 -28.85 4.93
C ARG A 394 8.58 -28.56 3.44
N ILE A 395 8.61 -27.30 3.03
CA ILE A 395 8.48 -26.91 1.63
C ILE A 395 9.87 -26.88 1.01
N GLU A 396 10.10 -27.71 -0.01
CA GLU A 396 11.27 -27.59 -0.89
C GLU A 396 11.04 -26.36 -1.78
N ILE A 397 11.59 -25.22 -1.35
CA ILE A 397 11.59 -23.99 -2.18
C ILE A 397 12.75 -24.18 -3.16
N PRO A 398 12.48 -24.15 -4.49
CA PRO A 398 13.54 -24.25 -5.49
C PRO A 398 14.51 -23.07 -5.28
N VAL A 399 15.74 -23.35 -4.86
CA VAL A 399 16.80 -22.33 -4.83
C VAL A 399 17.30 -22.24 -6.27
N GLU A 400 16.94 -21.19 -7.00
CA GLU A 400 17.57 -20.86 -8.28
C GLU A 400 19.08 -20.61 -8.01
N GLY A 401 19.92 -21.56 -8.36
CA GLY A 401 21.38 -21.40 -8.24
C GLY A 401 22.19 -22.65 -7.96
N THR A 402 21.58 -23.78 -7.67
CA THR A 402 22.31 -25.05 -7.73
C THR A 402 22.42 -25.50 -9.19
N PHE A 403 23.51 -25.06 -9.85
CA PHE A 403 24.00 -25.73 -11.04
C PHE A 403 24.09 -27.24 -10.71
N ARG A 404 23.18 -28.04 -11.24
CA ARG A 404 23.43 -29.48 -11.42
C ARG A 404 24.42 -29.58 -12.57
N PRO A 405 25.67 -30.01 -12.36
CA PRO A 405 26.51 -30.40 -13.48
C PRO A 405 25.86 -31.62 -14.11
N GLU A 406 25.60 -31.57 -15.41
CA GLU A 406 25.27 -32.71 -16.25
C GLU A 406 26.44 -33.69 -16.33
#